data_b3ac982dc19ad0c7b5a975377adaeab6
#
_entry.id   b3ac982dc19ad0c7b5a975377adaeab6
#
_cell.length_a   1.000
_cell.length_b   1.000
_cell.length_c   1.000
_cell.angle_alpha   90.00
_cell.angle_beta   90.00
_cell.angle_gamma   90.00
#
_symmetry.space_group_name_H-M   'P 1'
#
loop_
_entity.id
_entity.type
_entity.pdbx_description
1 polymer ?
#
loop_
_entity_poly.entity_id
_entity_poly.type
_entity_poly.pdbx_seq_one_letter_code
_entity_poly.pdbx_strand_id
1 'polypeptide(L)'
;MADKIKPHVVERVKKIRQWEEQNQFKEARRTAGFVLYKNYYVPESIVNKARTLLSFGVGGNVGFEKEIAFANKDINIELFDPTPRSVGLINIIITRSSYKLVGDRNDSDINVQACKRIKFNPVAYSDSDGTLPFYYDMSKEKDEQTVEAAKQSFSLVKREGYDHVLVKTKTLKTIMADRNMENVDMLKADIEGLWWEFGNELLDNKINCPYVALELELSFEDGEKVEPALDKAQLLCDKFVKHDYDVFINRKREKLMLEMLFIKRGSYEG
;
A
#
# COMPACT_ATOMS: atom_id res chain seq x y z
N MET A 1 3.06 -30.81 8.19
CA MET A 1 2.28 -31.20 7.01
C MET A 1 2.06 -29.95 6.22
N ALA A 2 2.47 -29.90 4.96
CA ALA A 2 2.21 -28.74 4.12
C ALA A 2 0.70 -28.68 3.88
N ASP A 3 0.04 -27.62 4.32
CA ASP A 3 -1.37 -27.39 4.00
C ASP A 3 -1.54 -27.40 2.49
N LYS A 4 -2.32 -28.36 1.99
CA LYS A 4 -2.64 -28.42 0.56
C LYS A 4 -3.40 -27.16 0.19
N ILE A 5 -2.82 -26.34 -0.69
CA ILE A 5 -3.48 -25.13 -1.22
C ILE A 5 -4.84 -25.55 -1.78
N LYS A 6 -5.91 -24.91 -1.34
CA LYS A 6 -7.27 -25.22 -1.76
C LYS A 6 -7.39 -25.07 -3.30
N PRO A 7 -8.06 -26.00 -4.00
CA PRO A 7 -8.11 -26.00 -5.48
C PRO A 7 -8.61 -24.70 -6.11
N HIS A 8 -9.56 -24.01 -5.47
CA HIS A 8 -10.07 -22.73 -5.96
C HIS A 8 -9.03 -21.60 -5.91
N VAL A 9 -8.09 -21.64 -4.95
CA VAL A 9 -6.98 -20.67 -4.89
C VAL A 9 -6.04 -20.88 -6.07
N VAL A 10 -5.76 -22.15 -6.43
CA VAL A 10 -4.90 -22.48 -7.60
C VAL A 10 -5.52 -21.95 -8.88
N GLU A 11 -6.84 -22.13 -9.06
CA GLU A 11 -7.54 -21.64 -10.26
C GLU A 11 -7.52 -20.10 -10.36
N ARG A 12 -7.74 -19.40 -9.25
CA ARG A 12 -7.66 -17.94 -9.18
C ARG A 12 -6.26 -17.43 -9.55
N VAL A 13 -5.21 -18.05 -9.01
CA VAL A 13 -3.83 -17.70 -9.35
C VAL A 13 -3.55 -17.89 -10.84
N LYS A 14 -4.09 -18.95 -11.47
CA LYS A 14 -3.97 -19.15 -12.92
C LYS A 14 -4.62 -18.02 -13.72
N LYS A 15 -5.83 -17.60 -13.34
CA LYS A 15 -6.55 -16.50 -14.01
C LYS A 15 -5.81 -15.18 -13.90
N ILE A 16 -5.25 -14.87 -12.73
CA ILE A 16 -4.42 -13.69 -12.53
C ILE A 16 -3.20 -13.72 -13.44
N ARG A 17 -2.49 -14.86 -13.52
CA ARG A 17 -1.33 -15.01 -14.42
C ARG A 17 -1.71 -14.87 -15.90
N GLN A 18 -2.83 -15.45 -16.32
CA GLN A 18 -3.34 -15.26 -17.69
C GLN A 18 -3.64 -13.80 -18.00
N TRP A 19 -4.27 -13.10 -17.06
CA TRP A 19 -4.55 -11.69 -17.20
C TRP A 19 -3.25 -10.84 -17.29
N GLU A 20 -2.24 -11.11 -16.44
CA GLU A 20 -0.93 -10.46 -16.51
C GLU A 20 -0.25 -10.69 -17.88
N GLU A 21 -0.28 -11.93 -18.40
CA GLU A 21 0.30 -12.30 -19.68
C GLU A 21 -0.43 -11.64 -20.87
N GLN A 22 -1.75 -11.58 -20.83
CA GLN A 22 -2.56 -10.93 -21.87
C GLN A 22 -2.29 -9.42 -21.96
N ASN A 23 -2.09 -8.76 -20.84
CA ASN A 23 -1.85 -7.32 -20.77
C ASN A 23 -0.39 -6.93 -21.02
N GLN A 24 0.55 -7.88 -21.04
CA GLN A 24 1.97 -7.65 -21.28
C GLN A 24 2.58 -6.52 -20.45
N PHE A 25 2.14 -6.39 -19.20
CA PHE A 25 2.65 -5.37 -18.29
C PHE A 25 4.18 -5.47 -18.13
N LYS A 26 4.84 -4.33 -18.08
CA LYS A 26 6.27 -4.27 -17.79
C LYS A 26 6.55 -4.78 -16.37
N GLU A 27 7.63 -5.52 -16.19
CA GLU A 27 8.10 -5.92 -14.86
C GLU A 27 9.08 -4.89 -14.32
N ALA A 28 8.76 -4.26 -13.19
CA ALA A 28 9.62 -3.25 -12.57
C ALA A 28 11.03 -3.76 -12.28
N ARG A 29 11.17 -5.01 -11.82
CA ARG A 29 12.47 -5.66 -11.54
C ARG A 29 13.40 -5.80 -12.77
N ARG A 30 12.86 -5.70 -13.99
CA ARG A 30 13.60 -5.85 -15.25
C ARG A 30 13.79 -4.51 -15.97
N THR A 31 13.31 -3.43 -15.37
CA THR A 31 13.38 -2.10 -15.97
C THR A 31 14.63 -1.39 -15.47
N ALA A 32 15.44 -0.88 -16.40
CA ALA A 32 16.64 -0.12 -16.08
C ALA A 32 16.29 1.13 -15.25
N GLY A 33 17.17 1.50 -14.32
CA GLY A 33 16.97 2.67 -13.45
C GLY A 33 16.00 2.47 -12.30
N PHE A 34 15.38 1.27 -12.15
CA PHE A 34 14.57 0.93 -11.00
C PHE A 34 15.41 0.27 -9.92
N VAL A 35 15.27 0.75 -8.69
CA VAL A 35 15.96 0.24 -7.50
C VAL A 35 14.91 -0.37 -6.55
N LEU A 36 15.24 -1.49 -5.93
CA LEU A 36 14.37 -2.15 -4.95
C LEU A 36 14.58 -1.53 -3.58
N TYR A 37 13.54 -0.87 -3.05
CA TYR A 37 13.45 -0.38 -1.68
C TYR A 37 12.51 -1.31 -0.91
N LYS A 38 13.06 -2.11 0.00
CA LYS A 38 12.36 -3.17 0.74
C LYS A 38 11.56 -4.11 -0.18
N ASN A 39 10.33 -3.73 -0.48
CA ASN A 39 9.38 -4.53 -1.25
C ASN A 39 8.94 -3.87 -2.57
N TYR A 40 9.30 -2.62 -2.81
CA TYR A 40 8.84 -1.85 -3.95
C TYR A 40 10.00 -1.40 -4.83
N TYR A 41 9.84 -1.60 -6.15
CA TYR A 41 10.75 -1.02 -7.13
C TYR A 41 10.35 0.43 -7.40
N VAL A 42 11.32 1.33 -7.34
CA VAL A 42 11.12 2.76 -7.59
C VAL A 42 12.20 3.25 -8.56
N PRO A 43 11.84 4.05 -9.57
CA PRO A 43 12.85 4.72 -10.38
C PRO A 43 13.75 5.61 -9.51
N GLU A 44 15.06 5.41 -9.60
CA GLU A 44 16.03 6.15 -8.79
C GLU A 44 15.93 7.66 -9.02
N SER A 45 15.64 8.06 -10.26
CA SER A 45 15.40 9.46 -10.62
C SER A 45 14.23 10.11 -9.88
N ILE A 46 13.18 9.35 -9.58
CA ILE A 46 12.03 9.82 -8.76
C ILE A 46 12.46 9.96 -7.31
N VAL A 47 13.09 8.93 -6.73
CA VAL A 47 13.55 8.99 -5.33
C VAL A 47 14.45 10.21 -5.09
N ASN A 48 15.40 10.47 -5.99
CA ASN A 48 16.35 11.57 -5.86
C ASN A 48 15.69 12.96 -5.92
N LYS A 49 14.56 13.10 -6.60
CA LYS A 49 13.84 14.38 -6.78
C LYS A 49 12.67 14.56 -5.81
N ALA A 50 12.13 13.47 -5.24
CA ALA A 50 10.94 13.51 -4.41
C ALA A 50 11.13 14.38 -3.15
N ARG A 51 10.10 15.13 -2.79
CA ARG A 51 10.00 15.91 -1.56
C ARG A 51 8.92 15.38 -0.62
N THR A 52 7.99 14.59 -1.16
CA THR A 52 6.82 14.09 -0.43
C THR A 52 6.55 12.63 -0.75
N LEU A 53 6.27 11.84 0.29
CA LEU A 53 5.70 10.49 0.20
C LEU A 53 4.52 10.40 1.16
N LEU A 54 3.35 10.07 0.65
CA LEU A 54 2.21 9.65 1.46
C LEU A 54 2.06 8.13 1.37
N SER A 55 2.08 7.44 2.51
CA SER A 55 2.00 5.98 2.59
C SER A 55 0.81 5.57 3.44
N PHE A 56 -0.10 4.82 2.85
CA PHE A 56 -1.35 4.34 3.45
C PHE A 56 -1.28 2.84 3.70
N GLY A 57 -1.79 2.38 4.86
CA GLY A 57 -1.82 0.97 5.22
C GLY A 57 -0.43 0.42 5.53
N VAL A 58 0.27 1.00 6.49
CA VAL A 58 1.65 0.60 6.83
C VAL A 58 1.73 -0.65 7.70
N GLY A 59 0.65 -1.05 8.37
CA GLY A 59 0.56 -2.32 9.12
C GLY A 59 1.62 -2.54 10.19
N GLY A 60 2.33 -1.51 10.63
CA GLY A 60 3.48 -1.61 11.53
C GLY A 60 4.80 -2.00 10.86
N ASN A 61 4.86 -2.07 9.53
CA ASN A 61 6.09 -2.28 8.76
C ASN A 61 6.41 -1.05 7.93
N VAL A 62 7.37 -0.26 8.37
CA VAL A 62 7.82 0.97 7.71
C VAL A 62 9.16 0.80 6.98
N GLY A 63 9.48 -0.43 6.57
CA GLY A 63 10.75 -0.74 5.92
C GLY A 63 10.96 0.01 4.62
N PHE A 64 9.93 0.10 3.78
CA PHE A 64 9.96 0.84 2.52
C PHE A 64 10.21 2.34 2.77
N GLU A 65 9.43 2.93 3.64
CA GLU A 65 9.50 4.36 3.95
C GLU A 65 10.84 4.75 4.58
N LYS A 66 11.41 3.87 5.41
CA LYS A 66 12.74 4.04 5.97
C LYS A 66 13.82 4.04 4.89
N GLU A 67 13.82 3.06 4.00
CA GLU A 67 14.82 2.99 2.92
C GLU A 67 14.73 4.19 1.99
N ILE A 68 13.52 4.66 1.66
CA ILE A 68 13.33 5.92 0.92
C ILE A 68 13.87 7.13 1.69
N ALA A 69 13.59 7.22 3.00
CA ALA A 69 14.12 8.30 3.85
C ALA A 69 15.65 8.28 3.97
N PHE A 70 16.27 7.12 3.85
CA PHE A 70 17.72 6.98 3.79
C PHE A 70 18.30 7.43 2.46
N ALA A 71 17.67 7.00 1.36
CA ALA A 71 18.13 7.32 0.01
C ALA A 71 17.97 8.81 -0.30
N ASN A 72 16.90 9.44 0.20
CA ASN A 72 16.63 10.86 0.00
C ASN A 72 16.50 11.59 1.34
N LYS A 73 17.46 12.48 1.65
CA LYS A 73 17.51 13.25 2.91
C LYS A 73 16.52 14.41 2.96
N ASP A 74 15.95 14.80 1.83
CA ASP A 74 15.06 15.96 1.70
C ASP A 74 13.58 15.59 1.67
N ILE A 75 13.25 14.29 1.61
CA ILE A 75 11.86 13.82 1.53
C ILE A 75 11.15 13.91 2.89
N ASN A 76 9.92 14.38 2.88
CA ASN A 76 8.99 14.30 4.01
C ASN A 76 8.03 13.13 3.78
N ILE A 77 7.87 12.29 4.78
CA ILE A 77 7.05 11.08 4.69
C ILE A 77 5.92 11.17 5.69
N GLU A 78 4.70 10.97 5.23
CA GLU A 78 3.53 10.86 6.08
C GLU A 78 2.91 9.47 5.96
N LEU A 79 2.73 8.83 7.10
CA LEU A 79 2.15 7.49 7.24
C LEU A 79 0.70 7.63 7.70
N PHE A 80 -0.18 6.85 7.10
CA PHE A 80 -1.61 6.82 7.42
C PHE A 80 -2.03 5.39 7.74
N ASP A 81 -2.38 5.15 8.99
CA ASP A 81 -2.86 3.84 9.42
C ASP A 81 -3.55 3.97 10.80
N PRO A 82 -4.86 3.73 10.92
CA PRO A 82 -5.58 3.87 12.17
C PRO A 82 -5.54 2.61 13.03
N THR A 83 -4.91 1.51 12.55
CA THR A 83 -4.93 0.23 13.28
C THR A 83 -4.27 0.36 14.65
N PRO A 84 -4.82 -0.26 15.70
CA PRO A 84 -4.26 -0.19 17.05
C PRO A 84 -2.79 -0.61 17.12
N ARG A 85 -2.41 -1.62 16.32
CA ARG A 85 -1.03 -2.07 16.22
C ARG A 85 -0.11 -0.99 15.66
N SER A 86 -0.50 -0.37 14.55
CA SER A 86 0.28 0.70 13.92
C SER A 86 0.41 1.90 14.85
N VAL A 87 -0.68 2.30 15.52
CA VAL A 87 -0.66 3.38 16.51
C VAL A 87 0.34 3.10 17.63
N GLY A 88 0.36 1.89 18.18
CA GLY A 88 1.28 1.50 19.24
C GLY A 88 2.74 1.45 18.77
N LEU A 89 2.98 0.77 17.64
CA LEU A 89 4.33 0.46 17.17
C LEU A 89 5.03 1.65 16.52
N ILE A 90 4.33 2.40 15.64
CA ILE A 90 4.96 3.46 14.86
C ILE A 90 5.34 4.64 15.74
N ASN A 91 4.52 4.99 16.74
CA ASN A 91 4.89 6.00 17.72
C ASN A 91 6.18 5.63 18.47
N ILE A 92 6.38 4.36 18.79
CA ILE A 92 7.62 3.87 19.39
C ILE A 92 8.80 4.03 18.42
N ILE A 93 8.62 3.67 17.14
CA ILE A 93 9.66 3.75 16.11
C ILE A 93 10.11 5.20 15.88
N ILE A 94 9.15 6.12 15.80
CA ILE A 94 9.42 7.56 15.54
C ILE A 94 10.03 8.24 16.76
N THR A 95 9.62 7.87 17.97
CA THR A 95 10.04 8.54 19.22
C THR A 95 11.31 7.98 19.83
N ARG A 96 11.66 6.72 19.56
CA ARG A 96 12.82 6.05 20.13
C ARG A 96 13.91 5.84 19.08
N SER A 97 14.99 6.57 19.24
CA SER A 97 16.17 6.55 18.35
C SER A 97 16.98 5.26 18.31
N SER A 98 16.58 4.21 19.04
CA SER A 98 17.37 2.99 19.24
C SER A 98 16.56 1.70 19.34
N TYR A 99 15.42 1.58 18.62
CA TYR A 99 14.61 0.37 18.68
C TYR A 99 15.00 -0.59 17.55
N LYS A 100 15.59 -1.76 17.90
CA LYS A 100 15.60 -2.93 17.03
C LYS A 100 14.19 -3.51 17.01
N LEU A 101 13.51 -3.46 15.86
CA LEU A 101 12.27 -4.21 15.68
C LEU A 101 12.56 -5.70 15.79
N VAL A 102 11.99 -6.35 16.79
CA VAL A 102 12.06 -7.79 16.97
C VAL A 102 11.38 -8.45 15.78
N GLY A 103 12.15 -9.10 14.92
CA GLY A 103 11.64 -9.87 13.78
C GLY A 103 12.32 -9.63 12.43
N ASP A 104 12.92 -8.48 12.19
CA ASP A 104 13.67 -8.22 10.96
C ASP A 104 15.18 -8.30 11.25
N ARG A 105 15.81 -9.41 10.87
CA ARG A 105 17.23 -9.72 11.20
C ARG A 105 18.25 -8.79 10.56
N ASN A 106 17.83 -7.82 9.74
CA ASN A 106 18.72 -6.93 8.98
C ASN A 106 18.53 -5.43 9.24
N ASP A 107 17.68 -5.03 10.20
CA ASP A 107 17.50 -3.61 10.52
C ASP A 107 18.52 -3.16 11.58
N SER A 108 19.76 -2.95 11.13
CA SER A 108 20.74 -2.22 11.90
C SER A 108 20.42 -0.72 11.84
N ASP A 109 20.30 -0.11 13.02
CA ASP A 109 20.26 1.32 13.28
C ASP A 109 19.26 2.17 12.48
N ILE A 110 18.10 2.41 13.10
CA ILE A 110 17.19 3.48 12.68
C ILE A 110 17.95 4.80 12.83
N ASN A 111 18.30 5.40 11.69
CA ASN A 111 18.95 6.72 11.73
C ASN A 111 17.92 7.74 12.24
N VAL A 112 18.20 8.31 13.42
CA VAL A 112 17.37 9.31 14.11
C VAL A 112 16.95 10.45 13.18
N GLN A 113 17.82 10.86 12.27
CA GLN A 113 17.55 11.97 11.33
C GLN A 113 16.50 11.57 10.27
N ALA A 114 16.50 10.33 9.81
CA ALA A 114 15.47 9.83 8.91
C ALA A 114 14.10 9.77 9.60
N CYS A 115 14.05 9.31 10.85
CA CYS A 115 12.80 9.23 11.62
C CYS A 115 12.15 10.60 11.89
N LYS A 116 12.93 11.67 12.01
CA LYS A 116 12.38 13.05 12.21
C LYS A 116 11.54 13.54 11.03
N ARG A 117 11.72 12.96 9.85
CA ARG A 117 10.98 13.32 8.62
C ARG A 117 9.79 12.43 8.36
N ILE A 118 9.58 11.42 9.21
CA ILE A 118 8.43 10.51 9.14
C ILE A 118 7.40 10.96 10.18
N LYS A 119 6.22 11.33 9.72
CA LYS A 119 5.06 11.66 10.56
C LYS A 119 4.03 10.56 10.48
N PHE A 120 3.39 10.25 11.59
CA PHE A 120 2.34 9.26 11.67
C PHE A 120 0.99 9.90 11.94
N ASN A 121 -0.02 9.46 11.18
CA ASN A 121 -1.39 9.92 11.26
C ASN A 121 -2.32 8.72 11.47
N PRO A 122 -3.00 8.60 12.63
CA PRO A 122 -3.95 7.52 12.90
C PRO A 122 -5.30 7.79 12.20
N VAL A 123 -5.27 7.82 10.88
CA VAL A 123 -6.41 8.10 10.00
C VAL A 123 -6.42 7.07 8.88
N ALA A 124 -7.59 6.50 8.55
CA ALA A 124 -7.77 5.68 7.37
C ALA A 124 -8.06 6.54 6.13
N TYR A 125 -7.64 6.06 4.96
CA TYR A 125 -8.21 6.53 3.71
C TYR A 125 -9.64 5.99 3.57
N SER A 126 -10.54 6.82 3.04
CA SER A 126 -11.89 6.44 2.60
C SER A 126 -12.35 7.39 1.50
N ASP A 127 -13.38 7.01 0.75
CA ASP A 127 -14.07 7.85 -0.23
C ASP A 127 -14.90 8.98 0.43
N SER A 128 -14.97 8.99 1.75
CA SER A 128 -15.70 10.01 2.53
C SER A 128 -14.99 10.35 3.84
N ASP A 129 -15.05 11.62 4.22
CA ASP A 129 -14.55 12.09 5.50
C ASP A 129 -15.52 11.74 6.63
N GLY A 130 -14.98 11.34 7.78
CA GLY A 130 -15.83 11.07 8.94
C GLY A 130 -15.23 10.14 9.97
N THR A 131 -16.10 9.30 10.51
CA THR A 131 -15.75 8.20 11.42
C THR A 131 -16.50 6.97 10.94
N LEU A 132 -15.77 5.95 10.54
CA LEU A 132 -16.32 4.72 9.97
C LEU A 132 -15.87 3.50 10.77
N PRO A 133 -16.66 2.41 10.73
CA PRO A 133 -16.25 1.14 11.29
C PRO A 133 -15.10 0.53 10.46
N PHE A 134 -14.07 0.07 11.14
CA PHE A 134 -12.91 -0.59 10.58
C PHE A 134 -12.90 -2.02 11.09
N TYR A 135 -13.15 -2.98 10.22
CA TYR A 135 -13.48 -4.35 10.55
C TYR A 135 -12.23 -5.23 10.64
N TYR A 136 -12.23 -6.18 11.57
CA TYR A 136 -11.19 -7.18 11.74
C TYR A 136 -11.76 -8.57 12.04
N ASP A 137 -11.02 -9.61 11.66
CA ASP A 137 -11.43 -11.00 11.76
C ASP A 137 -11.30 -11.54 13.19
N MET A 138 -12.43 -11.75 13.87
CA MET A 138 -12.51 -12.35 15.22
C MET A 138 -12.21 -13.86 15.24
N SER A 139 -12.37 -14.56 14.12
CA SER A 139 -12.18 -16.02 14.07
C SER A 139 -10.76 -16.47 14.33
N LYS A 140 -9.81 -15.54 14.27
CA LYS A 140 -8.38 -15.75 14.55
C LYS A 140 -8.02 -15.59 16.03
N GLU A 141 -8.99 -15.20 16.89
CA GLU A 141 -8.80 -15.02 18.32
C GLU A 141 -8.86 -16.37 19.04
N LYS A 142 -7.74 -17.11 19.07
CA LYS A 142 -7.64 -18.37 19.84
C LYS A 142 -6.93 -18.21 21.19
N ASP A 143 -6.11 -17.18 21.32
CA ASP A 143 -5.36 -16.81 22.54
C ASP A 143 -4.92 -15.33 22.46
N GLU A 144 -4.36 -14.77 23.54
CA GLU A 144 -3.93 -13.36 23.59
C GLU A 144 -2.91 -13.01 22.49
N GLN A 145 -2.07 -13.95 22.06
CA GLN A 145 -1.09 -13.72 20.98
C GLN A 145 -1.74 -13.72 19.59
N THR A 146 -2.79 -14.54 19.40
CA THR A 146 -3.58 -14.56 18.16
C THR A 146 -4.54 -13.38 18.06
N VAL A 147 -5.02 -12.81 19.18
CA VAL A 147 -5.76 -11.54 19.21
C VAL A 147 -4.95 -10.40 18.62
N GLU A 148 -3.66 -10.28 18.99
CA GLU A 148 -2.79 -9.28 18.38
C GLU A 148 -2.52 -9.55 16.89
N ALA A 149 -2.45 -10.81 16.50
CA ALA A 149 -2.30 -11.19 15.09
C ALA A 149 -3.57 -10.94 14.26
N ALA A 150 -4.76 -11.18 14.81
CA ALA A 150 -6.03 -10.87 14.18
C ALA A 150 -6.24 -9.37 13.95
N LYS A 151 -5.73 -8.54 14.86
CA LYS A 151 -5.74 -7.07 14.77
C LYS A 151 -4.69 -6.49 13.80
N GLN A 152 -4.16 -7.28 12.86
CA GLN A 152 -3.15 -6.84 11.89
C GLN A 152 -3.72 -6.47 10.53
N SER A 153 -4.82 -7.10 10.12
CA SER A 153 -5.51 -6.81 8.87
C SER A 153 -6.87 -6.23 9.19
N PHE A 154 -7.03 -4.95 8.93
CA PHE A 154 -8.28 -4.23 9.08
C PHE A 154 -8.73 -3.71 7.73
N SER A 155 -10.03 -3.66 7.51
CA SER A 155 -10.63 -3.16 6.29
C SER A 155 -11.88 -2.33 6.58
N LEU A 156 -12.18 -1.34 5.74
CA LEU A 156 -13.49 -0.68 5.73
C LEU A 156 -14.60 -1.56 5.12
N VAL A 157 -14.22 -2.67 4.49
CA VAL A 157 -15.17 -3.63 3.90
C VAL A 157 -15.70 -4.55 5.00
N LYS A 158 -17.03 -4.48 5.24
CA LYS A 158 -17.71 -5.35 6.21
C LYS A 158 -17.74 -6.79 5.70
N ARG A 159 -17.43 -7.75 6.59
CA ARG A 159 -17.55 -9.20 6.35
C ARG A 159 -18.33 -9.86 7.48
N GLU A 160 -18.94 -11.01 7.18
CA GLU A 160 -19.63 -11.81 8.19
C GLU A 160 -18.62 -12.34 9.22
N GLY A 161 -18.99 -12.28 10.50
CA GLY A 161 -18.13 -12.73 11.62
C GLY A 161 -17.01 -11.77 12.01
N TYR A 162 -16.94 -10.55 11.41
CA TYR A 162 -15.98 -9.53 11.79
C TYR A 162 -16.54 -8.61 12.87
N ASP A 163 -15.68 -8.21 13.79
CA ASP A 163 -15.90 -7.10 14.71
C ASP A 163 -15.27 -5.81 14.15
N HIS A 164 -15.46 -4.68 14.81
CA HIS A 164 -14.99 -3.42 14.31
C HIS A 164 -14.55 -2.45 15.41
N VAL A 165 -13.71 -1.52 15.04
CA VAL A 165 -13.39 -0.31 15.80
C VAL A 165 -13.79 0.91 14.98
N LEU A 166 -14.18 2.01 15.64
CA LEU A 166 -14.45 3.26 14.95
C LEU A 166 -13.14 4.01 14.73
N VAL A 167 -12.88 4.39 13.49
CA VAL A 167 -11.67 5.14 13.10
C VAL A 167 -12.03 6.41 12.36
N LYS A 168 -11.18 7.42 12.48
CA LYS A 168 -11.27 8.62 11.64
C LYS A 168 -10.90 8.28 10.21
N THR A 169 -11.69 8.77 9.26
CA THR A 169 -11.48 8.60 7.83
C THR A 169 -11.37 9.95 7.13
N LYS A 170 -10.56 9.99 6.07
CA LYS A 170 -10.42 11.15 5.19
C LYS A 170 -10.21 10.70 3.76
N THR A 171 -10.75 11.50 2.85
CA THR A 171 -10.45 11.40 1.42
C THR A 171 -9.01 11.83 1.14
N LEU A 172 -8.43 11.39 0.04
CA LEU A 172 -7.10 11.84 -0.38
C LEU A 172 -7.07 13.37 -0.58
N LYS A 173 -8.12 13.91 -1.17
CA LYS A 173 -8.30 15.37 -1.36
C LYS A 173 -8.24 16.13 -0.04
N THR A 174 -8.96 15.67 0.99
CA THR A 174 -8.96 16.31 2.32
C THR A 174 -7.60 16.18 2.97
N ILE A 175 -6.95 15.00 2.87
CA ILE A 175 -5.60 14.78 3.40
C ILE A 175 -4.61 15.77 2.79
N MET A 176 -4.66 15.99 1.49
CA MET A 176 -3.78 16.94 0.79
C MET A 176 -4.11 18.39 1.15
N ALA A 177 -5.40 18.74 1.20
CA ALA A 177 -5.84 20.09 1.58
C ALA A 177 -5.39 20.49 2.99
N ASP A 178 -5.51 19.59 3.97
CA ASP A 178 -5.03 19.82 5.35
C ASP A 178 -3.52 20.13 5.44
N ARG A 179 -2.77 19.82 4.39
CA ARG A 179 -1.31 19.99 4.29
C ARG A 179 -0.90 21.07 3.31
N ASN A 180 -1.88 21.76 2.71
CA ASN A 180 -1.67 22.72 1.61
C ASN A 180 -0.85 22.11 0.45
N MET A 181 -1.11 20.85 0.14
CA MET A 181 -0.47 20.13 -0.97
C MET A 181 -1.37 20.15 -2.20
N GLU A 182 -0.86 20.62 -3.32
CA GLU A 182 -1.50 20.50 -4.63
C GLU A 182 -1.04 19.24 -5.37
N ASN A 183 0.19 18.81 -5.11
CA ASN A 183 0.84 17.66 -5.73
C ASN A 183 1.53 16.80 -4.67
N VAL A 184 1.80 15.56 -5.01
CA VAL A 184 2.58 14.63 -4.19
C VAL A 184 3.53 13.85 -5.09
N ASP A 185 4.78 13.65 -4.67
CA ASP A 185 5.77 13.00 -5.54
C ASP A 185 5.65 11.48 -5.54
N MET A 186 5.30 10.92 -4.39
CA MET A 186 5.15 9.47 -4.23
C MET A 186 3.93 9.12 -3.38
N LEU A 187 3.15 8.13 -3.84
CA LEU A 187 2.04 7.53 -3.13
C LEU A 187 2.22 6.02 -3.03
N LYS A 188 2.00 5.46 -1.84
CA LYS A 188 1.84 4.02 -1.63
C LYS A 188 0.52 3.78 -0.92
N ALA A 189 -0.30 2.86 -1.43
CA ALA A 189 -1.53 2.45 -0.78
C ALA A 189 -1.70 0.94 -0.79
N ASP A 190 -1.80 0.39 0.42
CA ASP A 190 -2.11 -0.99 0.77
C ASP A 190 -3.26 -0.89 1.81
N ILE A 191 -4.48 -0.73 1.30
CA ILE A 191 -5.66 -0.22 2.04
C ILE A 191 -6.85 -1.18 2.04
N GLU A 192 -6.56 -2.46 1.86
CA GLU A 192 -7.50 -3.56 2.09
C GLU A 192 -8.90 -3.29 1.47
N GLY A 193 -8.95 -3.26 0.11
CA GLY A 193 -10.19 -3.22 -0.69
C GLY A 193 -10.59 -1.88 -1.28
N LEU A 194 -10.00 -0.76 -0.88
CA LEU A 194 -10.35 0.57 -1.42
C LEU A 194 -9.40 1.06 -2.53
N TRP A 195 -8.61 0.17 -3.11
CA TRP A 195 -7.66 0.52 -4.18
C TRP A 195 -8.32 1.12 -5.42
N TRP A 196 -9.57 0.71 -5.71
CA TRP A 196 -10.35 1.25 -6.84
C TRP A 196 -10.75 2.70 -6.59
N GLU A 197 -11.33 2.98 -5.44
CA GLU A 197 -11.77 4.31 -5.02
C GLU A 197 -10.57 5.26 -4.93
N PHE A 198 -9.46 4.79 -4.33
CA PHE A 198 -8.22 5.55 -4.19
C PHE A 198 -7.62 5.95 -5.54
N GLY A 199 -7.47 5.00 -6.46
CA GLY A 199 -6.92 5.25 -7.79
C GLY A 199 -7.80 6.19 -8.61
N ASN A 200 -9.14 6.04 -8.53
CA ASN A 200 -10.06 6.94 -9.20
C ASN A 200 -10.01 8.35 -8.60
N GLU A 201 -10.03 8.50 -7.28
CA GLU A 201 -9.95 9.81 -6.63
C GLU A 201 -8.69 10.57 -7.04
N LEU A 202 -7.55 9.88 -7.08
CA LEU A 202 -6.28 10.47 -7.53
C LEU A 202 -6.40 11.04 -8.96
N LEU A 203 -6.94 10.25 -9.89
CA LEU A 203 -7.04 10.64 -11.29
C LEU A 203 -8.13 11.68 -11.54
N ASP A 204 -9.30 11.55 -10.90
CA ASP A 204 -10.44 12.45 -11.07
C ASP A 204 -10.17 13.85 -10.49
N ASN A 205 -9.43 13.94 -9.41
CA ASN A 205 -8.95 15.22 -8.86
C ASN A 205 -7.68 15.74 -9.56
N LYS A 206 -7.18 15.04 -10.57
CA LYS A 206 -5.98 15.42 -11.34
C LYS A 206 -4.74 15.66 -10.46
N ILE A 207 -4.62 14.89 -9.38
CA ILE A 207 -3.48 14.98 -8.49
C ILE A 207 -2.24 14.52 -9.26
N ASN A 208 -1.27 15.41 -9.44
CA ASN A 208 -0.01 15.03 -10.06
C ASN A 208 0.84 14.23 -9.08
N CYS A 209 1.09 12.97 -9.41
CA CYS A 209 1.90 12.06 -8.62
C CYS A 209 2.78 11.22 -9.54
N PRO A 210 4.09 11.52 -9.64
CA PRO A 210 5.01 10.77 -10.48
C PRO A 210 5.10 9.28 -10.20
N TYR A 211 4.90 8.84 -8.96
CA TYR A 211 4.99 7.45 -8.53
C TYR A 211 3.78 7.05 -7.68
N VAL A 212 3.05 6.05 -8.12
CA VAL A 212 1.92 5.47 -7.38
C VAL A 212 2.12 3.95 -7.27
N ALA A 213 2.15 3.44 -6.05
CA ALA A 213 2.15 2.00 -5.76
C ALA A 213 0.82 1.61 -5.11
N LEU A 214 0.08 0.71 -5.75
CA LEU A 214 -1.18 0.19 -5.21
C LEU A 214 -1.10 -1.32 -5.02
N GLU A 215 -1.56 -1.80 -3.87
CA GLU A 215 -1.88 -3.21 -3.68
C GLU A 215 -3.36 -3.43 -4.04
N LEU A 216 -3.60 -4.25 -5.07
CA LEU A 216 -4.93 -4.60 -5.55
C LEU A 216 -5.30 -5.98 -5.01
N GLU A 217 -6.19 -6.04 -4.03
CA GLU A 217 -6.76 -7.29 -3.55
C GLU A 217 -7.88 -7.72 -4.50
N LEU A 218 -7.68 -8.87 -5.14
CA LEU A 218 -8.56 -9.34 -6.19
C LEU A 218 -9.69 -10.25 -5.71
N SER A 219 -9.68 -10.66 -4.44
CA SER A 219 -10.82 -11.33 -3.84
C SER A 219 -10.71 -11.34 -2.32
N PHE A 220 -11.81 -11.06 -1.66
CA PHE A 220 -11.91 -10.98 -0.21
C PHE A 220 -12.63 -12.15 0.42
N GLU A 221 -13.52 -12.84 -0.30
CA GLU A 221 -14.35 -13.90 0.25
C GLU A 221 -14.15 -15.25 -0.43
N ASP A 222 -14.29 -16.35 0.33
CA ASP A 222 -14.36 -17.70 -0.20
C ASP A 222 -15.63 -17.82 -1.06
N GLY A 223 -15.45 -18.07 -2.37
CA GLY A 223 -16.57 -18.20 -3.32
C GLY A 223 -16.71 -17.05 -4.32
N GLU A 224 -16.13 -15.87 -4.07
CA GLU A 224 -16.14 -14.80 -5.06
C GLU A 224 -15.30 -15.15 -6.29
N LYS A 225 -15.80 -14.73 -7.45
CA LYS A 225 -15.09 -14.86 -8.71
C LYS A 225 -14.02 -13.78 -8.81
N VAL A 226 -12.84 -14.15 -9.28
CA VAL A 226 -11.74 -13.20 -9.45
C VAL A 226 -11.91 -12.30 -10.68
N GLU A 227 -12.71 -12.72 -11.66
CA GLU A 227 -12.90 -12.01 -12.92
C GLU A 227 -13.43 -10.58 -12.75
N PRO A 228 -14.48 -10.32 -11.96
CA PRO A 228 -14.95 -8.94 -11.76
C PRO A 228 -13.89 -8.03 -11.16
N ALA A 229 -13.03 -8.56 -10.28
CA ALA A 229 -11.93 -7.79 -9.72
C ALA A 229 -10.81 -7.54 -10.75
N LEU A 230 -10.53 -8.51 -11.62
CA LEU A 230 -9.60 -8.33 -12.74
C LEU A 230 -10.11 -7.32 -13.76
N ASP A 231 -11.43 -7.33 -14.06
CA ASP A 231 -12.05 -6.34 -14.95
C ASP A 231 -11.93 -4.91 -14.36
N LYS A 232 -12.18 -4.75 -13.05
CA LYS A 232 -11.94 -3.47 -12.37
C LYS A 232 -10.46 -3.07 -12.41
N ALA A 233 -9.53 -3.99 -12.17
CA ALA A 233 -8.10 -3.73 -12.23
C ALA A 233 -7.70 -3.28 -13.63
N GLN A 234 -8.23 -3.91 -14.69
CA GLN A 234 -8.00 -3.51 -16.07
C GLN A 234 -8.51 -2.08 -16.35
N LEU A 235 -9.74 -1.80 -15.95
CA LEU A 235 -10.31 -0.46 -16.12
C LEU A 235 -9.47 0.62 -15.43
N LEU A 236 -8.96 0.33 -14.23
CA LEU A 236 -8.08 1.26 -13.52
C LEU A 236 -6.74 1.45 -14.25
N CYS A 237 -6.11 0.36 -14.70
CA CYS A 237 -4.88 0.43 -15.50
C CYS A 237 -5.08 1.25 -16.76
N ASP A 238 -6.17 1.02 -17.51
CA ASP A 238 -6.50 1.78 -18.72
C ASP A 238 -6.72 3.27 -18.42
N LYS A 239 -7.33 3.59 -17.28
CA LYS A 239 -7.52 4.96 -16.83
C LYS A 239 -6.18 5.63 -16.53
N PHE A 240 -5.27 4.96 -15.83
CA PHE A 240 -3.92 5.47 -15.59
C PHE A 240 -3.16 5.69 -16.90
N VAL A 241 -3.22 4.74 -17.84
CA VAL A 241 -2.59 4.87 -19.17
C VAL A 241 -3.11 6.10 -19.93
N LYS A 242 -4.43 6.37 -19.88
CA LYS A 242 -5.05 7.57 -20.48
C LYS A 242 -4.60 8.88 -19.81
N HIS A 243 -4.11 8.81 -18.57
CA HIS A 243 -3.58 9.95 -17.82
C HIS A 243 -2.05 10.01 -17.86
N ASP A 244 -1.41 9.44 -18.89
CA ASP A 244 0.02 9.43 -19.14
C ASP A 244 0.86 8.68 -18.10
N TYR A 245 0.37 7.55 -17.59
CA TYR A 245 1.16 6.64 -16.78
C TYR A 245 1.55 5.40 -17.56
N ASP A 246 2.74 4.89 -17.29
CA ASP A 246 3.12 3.52 -17.59
C ASP A 246 2.78 2.62 -16.41
N VAL A 247 2.34 1.39 -16.72
CA VAL A 247 1.89 0.41 -15.73
C VAL A 247 2.92 -0.70 -15.61
N PHE A 248 3.32 -0.99 -14.37
CA PHE A 248 4.29 -2.05 -14.07
C PHE A 248 3.74 -3.00 -13.01
N ILE A 249 4.13 -4.25 -13.10
CA ILE A 249 4.00 -5.20 -12.00
C ILE A 249 5.22 -5.02 -11.10
N ASN A 250 4.98 -4.72 -9.82
CA ASN A 250 6.06 -4.57 -8.84
C ASN A 250 6.72 -5.92 -8.54
N ARG A 251 5.90 -6.90 -8.15
CA ARG A 251 6.34 -8.28 -7.88
C ARG A 251 5.26 -9.26 -8.30
N LYS A 252 5.70 -10.40 -8.86
CA LYS A 252 4.83 -11.56 -9.01
C LYS A 252 4.73 -12.25 -7.66
N ARG A 253 3.57 -12.14 -7.01
CA ARG A 253 3.26 -12.90 -5.80
C ARG A 253 2.45 -14.14 -6.15
N GLU A 254 2.62 -15.21 -5.36
CA GLU A 254 1.80 -16.43 -5.47
C GLU A 254 0.41 -16.28 -4.81
N LYS A 255 0.05 -15.07 -4.34
CA LYS A 255 -1.20 -14.76 -3.64
C LYS A 255 -2.17 -14.01 -4.56
N LEU A 256 -3.43 -13.94 -4.11
CA LEU A 256 -4.55 -13.23 -4.76
C LEU A 256 -4.44 -11.70 -4.66
N MET A 257 -3.24 -11.17 -4.75
CA MET A 257 -2.94 -9.75 -4.64
C MET A 257 -1.99 -9.37 -5.76
N LEU A 258 -2.22 -8.22 -6.36
CA LEU A 258 -1.34 -7.60 -7.34
C LEU A 258 -0.72 -6.34 -6.75
N GLU A 259 0.59 -6.26 -6.74
CA GLU A 259 1.29 -5.00 -6.47
C GLU A 259 1.58 -4.31 -7.80
N MET A 260 0.84 -3.25 -8.08
CA MET A 260 0.95 -2.48 -9.32
C MET A 260 1.65 -1.14 -9.07
N LEU A 261 2.50 -0.75 -10.01
CA LEU A 261 3.12 0.57 -10.02
C LEU A 261 2.63 1.34 -11.24
N PHE A 262 2.24 2.58 -11.00
CA PHE A 262 1.86 3.52 -12.04
C PHE A 262 2.87 4.67 -12.00
N ILE A 263 3.64 4.80 -13.07
CA ILE A 263 4.73 5.77 -13.17
C ILE A 263 4.40 6.77 -14.25
N LYS A 264 4.37 8.06 -13.89
CA LYS A 264 4.07 9.15 -14.83
C LYS A 264 5.11 9.19 -15.94
N ARG A 265 4.68 9.18 -17.19
CA ARG A 265 5.59 9.26 -18.35
C ARG A 265 6.39 10.56 -18.30
N GLY A 266 7.69 10.46 -18.64
CA GLY A 266 8.62 11.58 -18.56
C GLY A 266 9.14 11.92 -17.17
N SER A 267 8.66 11.26 -16.10
CA SER A 267 9.18 11.43 -14.74
C SER A 267 10.35 10.48 -14.42
N TYR A 268 10.58 9.50 -15.26
CA TYR A 268 11.70 8.55 -15.14
C TYR A 268 12.36 8.35 -16.52
N GLU A 269 13.66 8.05 -16.50
CA GLU A 269 14.40 7.66 -17.70
C GLU A 269 14.30 6.13 -17.80
N GLY A 270 13.68 5.65 -18.87
CA GLY A 270 13.52 4.22 -19.17
C GLY A 270 14.67 3.67 -19.98
#